data_631412934e13043416e4fa88d6c97d2e
#
_entry.id   631412934e13043416e4fa88d6c97d2e
#
_cell.length_a   1.000
_cell.length_b   1.000
_cell.length_c   1.000
_cell.angle_alpha   90.00
_cell.angle_beta   90.00
_cell.angle_gamma   90.00
#
_symmetry.space_group_name_H-M   'P 1'
#
loop_
_entity.id
_entity.type
_entity.pdbx_description
1 polymer ?
#
loop_
_entity_poly.entity_id
_entity_poly.type
_entity_poly.pdbx_seq_one_letter_code
_entity_poly.pdbx_strand_id
1 'polypeptide(L)'
;MSDSFRPNEIRGAHDAAGLRFGLVVSRFNSFITERLLAGALDALEYGGASAKQTDVVRVPGSFEIPVAAKKMGASGAYDAVIAIGCILRGETAHFDYLATEVARGIQLAQMDSGVPMVFCVLTCDTLEQAIDRAGLKSGNKGYEAGLTALEMARVMRRLGGSASNFAGSAPRAKKKSR
;
A
#
# COMPACT_ATOMS: atom_id res chain seq x y z
N MET A 1 -27.82 33.06 -8.88
CA MET A 1 -27.62 31.68 -8.44
C MET A 1 -26.11 31.47 -8.39
N SER A 2 -25.52 31.37 -7.19
CA SER A 2 -24.09 31.23 -7.04
C SER A 2 -23.71 29.85 -7.57
N ASP A 3 -22.87 29.84 -8.58
CA ASP A 3 -22.22 28.63 -9.05
C ASP A 3 -21.39 28.07 -7.85
N SER A 4 -21.83 26.96 -7.27
CA SER A 4 -21.19 26.42 -6.06
C SER A 4 -19.79 25.99 -6.45
N PHE A 5 -18.78 26.62 -5.86
CA PHE A 5 -17.38 26.22 -6.00
C PHE A 5 -17.24 24.73 -5.66
N ARG A 6 -16.90 23.93 -6.66
CA ARG A 6 -16.62 22.49 -6.51
C ARG A 6 -15.21 22.22 -7.04
N PRO A 7 -14.25 21.96 -6.17
CA PRO A 7 -12.90 21.61 -6.60
C PRO A 7 -12.91 20.28 -7.38
N ASN A 8 -11.95 20.12 -8.27
CA ASN A 8 -11.69 18.82 -8.88
C ASN A 8 -11.08 17.88 -7.83
N GLU A 9 -11.73 16.76 -7.57
CA GLU A 9 -11.31 15.80 -6.57
C GLU A 9 -10.73 14.55 -7.25
N ILE A 10 -9.47 14.20 -6.91
CA ILE A 10 -8.79 13.01 -7.40
C ILE A 10 -8.87 11.94 -6.29
N ARG A 11 -9.58 10.85 -6.56
CA ARG A 11 -9.69 9.68 -5.68
C ARG A 11 -9.14 8.45 -6.38
N GLY A 12 -8.53 7.54 -5.63
CA GLY A 12 -8.23 6.20 -6.10
C GLY A 12 -9.48 5.32 -6.19
N ALA A 13 -9.36 4.18 -6.84
CA ALA A 13 -10.36 3.13 -6.88
C ALA A 13 -9.70 1.81 -6.51
N HIS A 14 -10.48 0.88 -5.95
CA HIS A 14 -10.01 -0.47 -5.65
C HIS A 14 -10.09 -1.35 -6.93
N ASP A 15 -9.31 -0.99 -7.93
CA ASP A 15 -9.26 -1.64 -9.24
C ASP A 15 -7.80 -1.83 -9.67
N ALA A 16 -7.42 -3.10 -9.92
CA ALA A 16 -6.07 -3.52 -10.25
C ALA A 16 -5.76 -3.55 -11.75
N ALA A 17 -6.70 -3.20 -12.63
CA ALA A 17 -6.50 -3.33 -14.08
C ALA A 17 -5.24 -2.60 -14.56
N GLY A 18 -4.29 -3.36 -15.12
CA GLY A 18 -3.02 -2.84 -15.63
C GLY A 18 -2.03 -2.36 -14.55
N LEU A 19 -2.29 -2.64 -13.25
CA LEU A 19 -1.38 -2.34 -12.15
C LEU A 19 -0.56 -3.57 -11.76
N ARG A 20 0.64 -3.34 -11.23
CA ARG A 20 1.51 -4.38 -10.68
C ARG A 20 1.87 -4.07 -9.24
N PHE A 21 1.88 -5.11 -8.41
CA PHE A 21 2.09 -5.00 -6.97
C PHE A 21 3.29 -5.83 -6.51
N GLY A 22 4.07 -5.25 -5.61
CA GLY A 22 5.13 -5.94 -4.89
C GLY A 22 4.77 -6.10 -3.42
N LEU A 23 5.05 -7.25 -2.83
CA LEU A 23 4.90 -7.46 -1.39
C LEU A 23 6.24 -7.90 -0.81
N VAL A 24 6.74 -7.17 0.19
CA VAL A 24 7.94 -7.54 0.95
C VAL A 24 7.50 -8.07 2.30
N VAL A 25 7.81 -9.33 2.59
CA VAL A 25 7.27 -10.04 3.76
C VAL A 25 8.39 -10.56 4.65
N SER A 26 8.39 -10.14 5.91
CA SER A 26 9.28 -10.67 6.93
C SER A 26 8.95 -12.13 7.27
N ARG A 27 9.98 -13.00 7.31
CA ARG A 27 9.84 -14.37 7.80
C ARG A 27 9.76 -14.45 9.33
N PHE A 28 10.33 -13.46 10.03
CA PHE A 28 10.23 -13.40 11.48
C PHE A 28 8.78 -13.12 11.89
N ASN A 29 8.31 -13.79 12.94
CA ASN A 29 6.90 -13.79 13.37
C ASN A 29 5.94 -14.28 12.27
N SER A 30 6.31 -15.35 11.55
CA SER A 30 5.57 -15.88 10.38
C SER A 30 4.11 -16.23 10.69
N PHE A 31 3.78 -16.64 11.92
CA PHE A 31 2.40 -16.88 12.33
C PHE A 31 1.49 -15.64 12.10
N ILE A 32 2.03 -14.45 12.23
CA ILE A 32 1.33 -13.17 12.00
C ILE A 32 1.50 -12.73 10.54
N THR A 33 2.75 -12.70 10.03
CA THR A 33 3.03 -12.13 8.72
C THR A 33 2.39 -12.90 7.57
N GLU A 34 2.22 -14.24 7.69
CA GLU A 34 1.48 -15.02 6.70
C GLU A 34 -0.01 -14.70 6.66
N ARG A 35 -0.63 -14.39 7.80
CA ARG A 35 -2.04 -13.95 7.85
C ARG A 35 -2.24 -12.57 7.26
N LEU A 36 -1.28 -11.67 7.49
CA LEU A 36 -1.28 -10.35 6.88
C LEU A 36 -1.09 -10.47 5.35
N LEU A 37 -0.17 -11.33 4.92
CA LEU A 37 0.03 -11.60 3.50
C LEU A 37 -1.23 -12.14 2.84
N ALA A 38 -1.87 -13.14 3.45
CA ALA A 38 -3.11 -13.70 2.93
C ALA A 38 -4.18 -12.61 2.77
N GLY A 39 -4.39 -11.77 3.81
CA GLY A 39 -5.33 -10.66 3.71
C GLY A 39 -4.98 -9.64 2.62
N ALA A 40 -3.69 -9.31 2.44
CA ALA A 40 -3.27 -8.40 1.39
C ALA A 40 -3.54 -8.98 -0.01
N LEU A 41 -3.26 -10.27 -0.21
CA LEU A 41 -3.53 -10.97 -1.47
C LEU A 41 -5.03 -11.05 -1.76
N ASP A 42 -5.87 -11.36 -0.76
CA ASP A 42 -7.33 -11.37 -0.88
C ASP A 42 -7.86 -10.00 -1.34
N ALA A 43 -7.34 -8.90 -0.78
CA ALA A 43 -7.76 -7.56 -1.18
C ALA A 43 -7.32 -7.22 -2.61
N LEU A 44 -6.11 -7.60 -3.01
CA LEU A 44 -5.62 -7.39 -4.37
C LEU A 44 -6.43 -8.22 -5.38
N GLU A 45 -6.75 -9.48 -5.06
CA GLU A 45 -7.59 -10.36 -5.89
C GLU A 45 -9.02 -9.80 -6.00
N TYR A 46 -9.60 -9.32 -4.90
CA TYR A 46 -10.89 -8.64 -4.90
C TYR A 46 -10.89 -7.42 -5.83
N GLY A 47 -9.80 -6.68 -5.89
CA GLY A 47 -9.60 -5.58 -6.85
C GLY A 47 -9.31 -6.03 -8.28
N GLY A 48 -9.26 -7.33 -8.55
CA GLY A 48 -9.03 -7.91 -9.88
C GLY A 48 -7.56 -8.09 -10.26
N ALA A 49 -6.62 -8.05 -9.30
CA ALA A 49 -5.24 -8.40 -9.56
C ALA A 49 -5.08 -9.91 -9.82
N SER A 50 -4.19 -10.26 -10.71
CA SER A 50 -3.82 -11.65 -10.97
C SER A 50 -2.44 -11.99 -10.37
N ALA A 51 -2.16 -13.29 -10.22
CA ALA A 51 -0.84 -13.76 -9.77
C ALA A 51 0.32 -13.26 -10.65
N LYS A 52 0.08 -13.00 -11.94
CA LYS A 52 1.10 -12.47 -12.87
C LYS A 52 1.43 -10.99 -12.63
N GLN A 53 0.59 -10.30 -11.88
CA GLN A 53 0.73 -8.88 -11.54
C GLN A 53 1.26 -8.67 -10.12
N THR A 54 1.52 -9.76 -9.37
CA THR A 54 1.82 -9.70 -7.94
C THR A 54 3.05 -10.54 -7.62
N ASP A 55 4.08 -9.89 -7.10
CA ASP A 55 5.33 -10.57 -6.71
C ASP A 55 5.52 -10.48 -5.20
N VAL A 56 5.90 -11.60 -4.57
CA VAL A 56 6.18 -11.69 -3.13
C VAL A 56 7.66 -11.94 -2.91
N VAL A 57 8.31 -11.03 -2.17
CA VAL A 57 9.71 -11.12 -1.76
C VAL A 57 9.78 -11.44 -0.26
N ARG A 58 10.46 -12.51 0.11
CA ARG A 58 10.66 -12.93 1.50
C ARG A 58 11.98 -12.41 2.04
N VAL A 59 11.95 -11.70 3.17
CA VAL A 59 13.13 -11.19 3.86
C VAL A 59 13.26 -11.81 5.26
N PRO A 60 14.47 -11.86 5.85
CA PRO A 60 14.67 -12.49 7.16
C PRO A 60 13.85 -11.87 8.29
N GLY A 61 13.86 -10.55 8.41
CA GLY A 61 13.18 -9.80 9.47
C GLY A 61 12.60 -8.48 8.99
N SER A 62 11.99 -7.75 9.91
CA SER A 62 11.40 -6.44 9.58
C SER A 62 12.47 -5.40 9.23
N PHE A 63 13.68 -5.53 9.73
CA PHE A 63 14.78 -4.60 9.47
C PHE A 63 15.25 -4.63 8.00
N GLU A 64 15.07 -5.74 7.30
CA GLU A 64 15.43 -5.90 5.89
C GLU A 64 14.32 -5.43 4.92
N ILE A 65 13.11 -5.16 5.42
CA ILE A 65 11.99 -4.69 4.58
C ILE A 65 12.33 -3.41 3.81
N PRO A 66 12.89 -2.34 4.43
CA PRO A 66 13.11 -1.08 3.73
C PRO A 66 14.03 -1.18 2.51
N VAL A 67 15.12 -1.96 2.61
CA VAL A 67 16.05 -2.10 1.49
C VAL A 67 15.46 -2.89 0.33
N ALA A 68 14.68 -3.94 0.64
CA ALA A 68 13.98 -4.72 -0.38
C ALA A 68 12.88 -3.88 -1.06
N ALA A 69 12.07 -3.16 -0.26
CA ALA A 69 11.04 -2.26 -0.75
C ALA A 69 11.61 -1.15 -1.64
N LYS A 70 12.72 -0.52 -1.20
CA LYS A 70 13.45 0.49 -2.02
C LYS A 70 13.88 -0.09 -3.36
N LYS A 71 14.45 -1.30 -3.37
CA LYS A 71 14.89 -1.96 -4.60
C LYS A 71 13.72 -2.26 -5.54
N MET A 72 12.58 -2.70 -5.00
CA MET A 72 11.37 -2.93 -5.78
C MET A 72 10.82 -1.62 -6.35
N GLY A 73 10.67 -0.58 -5.54
CA GLY A 73 10.19 0.72 -5.99
C GLY A 73 11.07 1.34 -7.09
N ALA A 74 12.39 1.24 -6.96
CA ALA A 74 13.33 1.76 -7.93
C ALA A 74 13.40 0.96 -9.26
N SER A 75 12.78 -0.24 -9.31
CA SER A 75 12.81 -1.08 -10.51
C SER A 75 11.94 -0.59 -11.67
N GLY A 76 10.98 0.29 -11.39
CA GLY A 76 9.96 0.72 -12.36
C GLY A 76 8.93 -0.36 -12.72
N ALA A 77 8.96 -1.52 -12.04
CA ALA A 77 8.10 -2.65 -12.35
C ALA A 77 6.78 -2.66 -11.57
N TYR A 78 6.66 -1.86 -10.53
CA TYR A 78 5.52 -1.89 -9.61
C TYR A 78 4.84 -0.53 -9.48
N ASP A 79 3.53 -0.54 -9.37
CA ASP A 79 2.69 0.65 -9.12
C ASP A 79 2.49 0.92 -7.62
N ALA A 80 2.64 -0.10 -6.77
CA ALA A 80 2.70 0.00 -5.32
C ALA A 80 3.47 -1.18 -4.71
N VAL A 81 4.03 -0.97 -3.52
CA VAL A 81 4.71 -2.01 -2.72
C VAL A 81 4.05 -2.07 -1.35
N ILE A 82 3.76 -3.28 -0.85
CA ILE A 82 3.23 -3.52 0.49
C ILE A 82 4.35 -4.08 1.37
N ALA A 83 4.69 -3.39 2.45
CA ALA A 83 5.71 -3.78 3.42
C ALA A 83 5.06 -4.52 4.59
N ILE A 84 5.23 -5.85 4.69
CA ILE A 84 4.56 -6.71 5.67
C ILE A 84 5.55 -7.22 6.70
N GLY A 85 5.29 -6.90 7.96
CA GLY A 85 6.11 -7.32 9.10
C GLY A 85 5.33 -7.37 10.40
N CYS A 86 5.97 -7.89 11.45
CA CYS A 86 5.43 -7.85 12.80
C CYS A 86 6.57 -7.72 13.80
N ILE A 87 6.56 -6.65 14.58
CA ILE A 87 7.51 -6.34 15.64
C ILE A 87 6.75 -6.43 16.95
N LEU A 88 7.16 -7.35 17.82
CA LEU A 88 6.59 -7.51 19.16
C LEU A 88 7.54 -6.94 20.20
N ARG A 89 7.00 -6.25 21.20
CA ARG A 89 7.79 -5.71 22.32
C ARG A 89 8.38 -6.84 23.13
N GLY A 90 9.70 -6.81 23.25
CA GLY A 90 10.46 -7.66 24.18
C GLY A 90 10.86 -6.88 25.44
N GLU A 91 11.75 -7.45 26.22
CA GLU A 91 12.24 -6.89 27.50
C GLU A 91 13.23 -5.73 27.35
N THR A 92 13.74 -5.50 26.13
CA THR A 92 14.78 -4.51 25.86
C THR A 92 14.28 -3.35 24.99
N ALA A 93 15.02 -2.24 24.96
CA ALA A 93 14.74 -1.09 24.12
C ALA A 93 14.85 -1.37 22.60
N HIS A 94 15.26 -2.59 22.20
CA HIS A 94 15.42 -2.98 20.80
C HIS A 94 14.16 -2.79 19.97
N PHE A 95 13.00 -3.00 20.56
CA PHE A 95 11.69 -2.77 19.92
C PHE A 95 11.55 -1.34 19.40
N ASP A 96 11.84 -0.33 20.21
CA ASP A 96 11.60 1.06 19.88
C ASP A 96 12.54 1.55 18.75
N TYR A 97 13.80 1.12 18.78
CA TYR A 97 14.76 1.40 17.71
C TYR A 97 14.35 0.71 16.42
N LEU A 98 14.02 -0.58 16.48
CA LEU A 98 13.64 -1.34 15.30
C LEU A 98 12.38 -0.79 14.65
N ALA A 99 11.33 -0.53 15.42
CA ALA A 99 10.05 0.00 14.93
C ALA A 99 10.23 1.37 14.25
N THR A 100 10.98 2.26 14.89
CA THR A 100 11.25 3.59 14.36
C THR A 100 12.03 3.55 13.05
N GLU A 101 13.12 2.79 12.99
CA GLU A 101 13.98 2.75 11.81
C GLU A 101 13.34 2.01 10.64
N VAL A 102 12.54 0.97 10.90
CA VAL A 102 11.76 0.31 9.85
C VAL A 102 10.73 1.25 9.23
N ALA A 103 9.97 1.97 10.05
CA ALA A 103 8.98 2.94 9.57
C ALA A 103 9.65 4.05 8.76
N ARG A 104 10.73 4.63 9.29
CA ARG A 104 11.53 5.67 8.62
C ARG A 104 12.11 5.17 7.30
N GLY A 105 12.68 3.96 7.29
CA GLY A 105 13.30 3.39 6.09
C GLY A 105 12.28 3.14 4.97
N ILE A 106 11.07 2.66 5.28
CA ILE A 106 9.98 2.49 4.32
C ILE A 106 9.52 3.85 3.77
N GLN A 107 9.36 4.86 4.65
CA GLN A 107 8.99 6.21 4.24
C GLN A 107 10.03 6.83 3.28
N LEU A 108 11.33 6.69 3.59
CA LEU A 108 12.40 7.18 2.72
C LEU A 108 12.40 6.45 1.38
N ALA A 109 12.23 5.13 1.37
CA ALA A 109 12.14 4.34 0.16
C ALA A 109 10.99 4.78 -0.75
N GLN A 110 9.81 5.09 -0.16
CA GLN A 110 8.67 5.65 -0.87
C GLN A 110 8.98 7.01 -1.50
N MET A 111 9.54 7.93 -0.71
CA MET A 111 9.86 9.29 -1.19
C MET A 111 10.93 9.29 -2.29
N ASP A 112 11.95 8.42 -2.16
CA ASP A 112 13.03 8.31 -3.14
C ASP A 112 12.56 7.71 -4.47
N SER A 113 11.66 6.71 -4.41
CA SER A 113 11.19 6.01 -5.62
C SER A 113 9.98 6.65 -6.29
N GLY A 114 9.19 7.44 -5.54
CA GLY A 114 7.89 7.94 -5.98
C GLY A 114 6.81 6.86 -6.09
N VAL A 115 7.10 5.61 -5.69
CA VAL A 115 6.15 4.50 -5.68
C VAL A 115 5.53 4.38 -4.29
N PRO A 116 4.19 4.32 -4.16
CA PRO A 116 3.55 4.13 -2.87
C PRO A 116 4.04 2.87 -2.15
N MET A 117 4.47 3.02 -0.90
CA MET A 117 4.86 1.90 -0.04
C MET A 117 3.92 1.82 1.14
N VAL A 118 3.02 0.85 1.11
CA VAL A 118 2.00 0.68 2.14
C VAL A 118 2.62 0.02 3.37
N PHE A 119 2.54 0.71 4.50
CA PHE A 119 3.08 0.26 5.77
C PHE A 119 2.14 -0.75 6.43
N CYS A 120 2.46 -2.03 6.34
CA CYS A 120 1.77 -3.14 6.99
C CYS A 120 2.71 -3.86 7.99
N VAL A 121 3.52 -3.09 8.73
CA VAL A 121 4.38 -3.62 9.79
C VAL A 121 3.68 -3.39 11.12
N LEU A 122 3.14 -4.47 11.71
CA LEU A 122 2.54 -4.38 13.04
C LEU A 122 3.61 -4.11 14.09
N THR A 123 3.34 -3.15 14.96
CA THR A 123 4.15 -2.83 16.15
C THR A 123 3.24 -2.97 17.36
N CYS A 124 3.38 -4.06 18.09
CA CYS A 124 2.47 -4.44 19.16
C CYS A 124 3.22 -4.73 20.46
N ASP A 125 2.62 -4.37 21.58
CA ASP A 125 3.18 -4.68 22.89
C ASP A 125 2.99 -6.15 23.24
N THR A 126 1.90 -6.80 22.75
CA THR A 126 1.62 -8.21 23.03
C THR A 126 1.30 -9.00 21.75
N LEU A 127 1.44 -10.32 21.85
CA LEU A 127 1.08 -11.24 20.77
C LEU A 127 -0.43 -11.20 20.47
N GLU A 128 -1.26 -11.05 21.49
CA GLU A 128 -2.73 -10.97 21.35
C GLU A 128 -3.11 -9.76 20.48
N GLN A 129 -2.46 -8.61 20.69
CA GLN A 129 -2.68 -7.43 19.86
C GLN A 129 -2.33 -7.69 18.39
N ALA A 130 -1.25 -8.44 18.13
CA ALA A 130 -0.85 -8.77 16.78
C ALA A 130 -1.84 -9.76 16.12
N ILE A 131 -2.30 -10.76 16.87
CA ILE A 131 -3.29 -11.74 16.41
C ILE A 131 -4.61 -11.03 16.04
N ASP A 132 -5.10 -10.13 16.90
CA ASP A 132 -6.33 -9.37 16.65
C ASP A 132 -6.25 -8.58 15.35
N ARG A 133 -5.11 -7.94 15.07
CA ARG A 133 -4.86 -7.15 13.86
C ARG A 133 -4.57 -7.99 12.61
N ALA A 134 -4.23 -9.25 12.80
CA ALA A 134 -4.01 -10.21 11.72
C ALA A 134 -5.27 -11.00 11.32
N GLY A 135 -6.45 -10.59 11.81
CA GLY A 135 -7.73 -11.13 11.35
C GLY A 135 -8.58 -11.86 12.38
N LEU A 136 -8.33 -11.68 13.72
CA LEU A 136 -9.16 -12.35 14.71
C LEU A 136 -10.42 -11.53 15.04
N LYS A 137 -10.31 -10.30 15.56
CA LYS A 137 -11.44 -9.46 15.99
C LYS A 137 -11.62 -8.19 15.19
N SER A 138 -10.52 -7.50 14.90
CA SER A 138 -10.52 -6.12 14.39
C SER A 138 -10.30 -6.05 12.88
N GLY A 139 -10.66 -7.09 12.13
CA GLY A 139 -10.32 -7.20 10.71
C GLY A 139 -8.84 -7.55 10.49
N ASN A 140 -8.42 -7.57 9.24
CA ASN A 140 -7.05 -7.94 8.86
C ASN A 140 -6.33 -6.71 8.29
N LYS A 141 -5.26 -6.26 8.97
CA LYS A 141 -4.47 -5.10 8.53
C LYS A 141 -3.74 -5.34 7.19
N GLY A 142 -3.50 -6.59 6.82
CA GLY A 142 -3.04 -6.95 5.47
C GLY A 142 -4.09 -6.64 4.42
N TYR A 143 -5.37 -6.97 4.67
CA TYR A 143 -6.47 -6.66 3.77
C TYR A 143 -6.62 -5.15 3.56
N GLU A 144 -6.60 -4.38 4.66
CA GLU A 144 -6.62 -2.91 4.58
C GLU A 144 -5.42 -2.37 3.78
N ALA A 145 -4.24 -2.96 3.96
CA ALA A 145 -3.03 -2.59 3.20
C ALA A 145 -3.17 -2.89 1.70
N GLY A 146 -3.79 -4.02 1.34
CA GLY A 146 -4.09 -4.35 -0.05
C GLY A 146 -5.01 -3.31 -0.70
N LEU A 147 -6.11 -2.93 -0.03
CA LEU A 147 -7.00 -1.86 -0.49
C LEU A 147 -6.28 -0.52 -0.64
N THR A 148 -5.45 -0.16 0.34
CA THR A 148 -4.64 1.06 0.29
C THR A 148 -3.67 1.05 -0.90
N ALA A 149 -3.07 -0.10 -1.21
CA ALA A 149 -2.17 -0.24 -2.36
C ALA A 149 -2.90 0.00 -3.69
N LEU A 150 -4.10 -0.57 -3.85
CA LEU A 150 -4.96 -0.34 -5.02
C LEU A 150 -5.29 1.15 -5.18
N GLU A 151 -5.78 1.76 -4.11
CA GLU A 151 -6.18 3.16 -4.11
C GLU A 151 -5.01 4.09 -4.45
N MET A 152 -3.87 3.94 -3.75
CA MET A 152 -2.71 4.80 -3.94
C MET A 152 -2.06 4.61 -5.31
N ALA A 153 -1.99 3.40 -5.85
CA ALA A 153 -1.51 3.17 -7.21
C ALA A 153 -2.36 3.93 -8.24
N ARG A 154 -3.69 3.95 -8.07
CA ARG A 154 -4.60 4.71 -8.92
C ARG A 154 -4.44 6.21 -8.77
N VAL A 155 -4.29 6.71 -7.53
CA VAL A 155 -4.02 8.13 -7.27
C VAL A 155 -2.73 8.55 -7.98
N MET A 156 -1.64 7.81 -7.80
CA MET A 156 -0.35 8.15 -8.40
C MET A 156 -0.39 8.13 -9.93
N ARG A 157 -1.07 7.18 -10.55
CA ARG A 157 -1.28 7.18 -12.01
C ARG A 157 -2.07 8.40 -12.49
N ARG A 158 -3.08 8.84 -11.74
CA ARG A 158 -3.83 10.05 -12.07
C ARG A 158 -2.97 11.31 -11.93
N LEU A 159 -2.15 11.40 -10.90
CA LEU A 159 -1.22 12.53 -10.68
C LEU A 159 -0.08 12.55 -11.70
N GLY A 160 0.42 11.40 -12.15
CA GLY A 160 1.46 11.29 -13.18
C GLY A 160 0.95 11.46 -14.61
N GLY A 161 -0.38 11.46 -14.82
CA GLY A 161 -0.98 11.74 -16.12
C GLY A 161 -0.79 13.19 -16.55
N SER A 162 -0.78 13.43 -17.86
CA SER A 162 -0.58 14.76 -18.47
C SER A 162 -1.58 15.80 -17.90
N ALA A 163 -1.22 17.08 -17.89
CA ALA A 163 -2.03 18.19 -17.37
C ALA A 163 -3.49 18.23 -17.91
N SER A 164 -3.77 17.53 -19.03
CA SER A 164 -5.12 17.33 -19.56
C SER A 164 -6.08 16.55 -18.62
N ASN A 165 -5.54 15.76 -17.68
CA ASN A 165 -6.35 15.02 -16.71
C ASN A 165 -6.84 15.90 -15.55
N PHE A 166 -6.28 17.09 -15.39
CA PHE A 166 -6.69 18.09 -14.39
C PHE A 166 -7.72 19.07 -14.93
N ALA A 167 -7.89 19.13 -16.27
CA ALA A 167 -8.96 19.92 -16.89
C ALA A 167 -10.27 19.12 -16.78
N GLY A 168 -11.12 19.49 -15.83
CA GLY A 168 -12.47 18.95 -15.71
C GLY A 168 -13.17 19.01 -17.08
N SER A 169 -13.86 17.93 -17.46
CA SER A 169 -14.68 17.88 -18.67
C SER A 169 -15.69 19.04 -18.64
N ALA A 170 -15.39 20.12 -19.36
CA ALA A 170 -16.35 21.18 -19.59
C ALA A 170 -17.62 20.56 -20.23
N PRO A 171 -18.83 20.91 -19.78
CA PRO A 171 -20.07 20.36 -20.36
C PRO A 171 -20.12 20.73 -21.83
N ARG A 172 -20.22 19.73 -22.70
CA ARG A 172 -20.40 19.89 -24.14
C ARG A 172 -21.64 20.76 -24.38
N ALA A 173 -21.42 21.97 -24.85
CA ALA A 173 -22.50 22.84 -25.29
C ALA A 173 -23.35 22.13 -26.37
N LYS A 174 -24.62 21.87 -26.09
CA LYS A 174 -25.57 21.37 -27.10
C LYS A 174 -25.64 22.40 -28.24
N LYS A 175 -25.15 22.06 -29.42
CA LYS A 175 -25.43 22.80 -30.64
C LYS A 175 -26.96 22.79 -30.87
N LYS A 176 -27.61 23.93 -30.74
CA LYS A 176 -28.96 24.11 -31.24
C LYS A 176 -28.91 24.07 -32.76
N SER A 177 -29.52 23.04 -33.37
CA SER A 177 -29.83 23.01 -34.79
C SER A 177 -30.94 24.01 -35.08
N ARG A 178 -30.69 24.87 -36.02
CA ARG A 178 -31.76 25.64 -36.70
C ARG A 178 -32.38 24.79 -37.79
#